data_861fe8824418bf84f7c2e087ae3fa038
#
_entry.id   861fe8824418bf84f7c2e087ae3fa038
#
_cell.length_a   1.000
_cell.length_b   1.000
_cell.length_c   1.000
_cell.angle_alpha   90.00
_cell.angle_beta   90.00
_cell.angle_gamma   90.00
#
_symmetry.space_group_name_H-M   'P 1'
#
loop_
_entity.id
_entity.type
_entity.pdbx_description
1 polymer ?
#
loop_
_entity_poly.entity_id
_entity_poly.type
_entity_poly.pdbx_seq_one_letter_code
_entity_poly.pdbx_strand_id
1 'polypeptide(L)'
;MEISEAKIAIIGLGYVGLPLARLFASKYPTIGFDRDTARVEALQKGIDMTEAVAEARPAKDAKPRQLQYTDKVEDIRDCNFYIVTVPTPVDKDNHPDLTPLIEASSTIGKVITVGDVVVYESTVYPGATEEDCIPVIEKVSGFQFNKDFYAGYSPERINPGDREHTVEKIKKVTSGSTPEIAEYIDALYRSVLVNGTYKAPSIRVAEASKIVENAQRDVNIAFMNEVAKMFDTMGIDTNQVLEAASTKWNFLPFHPGLVGGHCIGVDSYYLIEKSLRYGYQPRLLMEARTVNNSMGVYYATELIRQMILAGLPVKDAKILILGFAFKPNCADIRNTKVVDIYNTLSTYTSNISIYDPHVAPKEVQREYGISIDTKLPTGDFNIIIFAVAHHSLAELFSEYSKKKNCIIFDLVKFNKKTE
;
A
#
# COMPACT_ATOMS: atom_id res chain seq x y z
N MET A 1 19.80 26.58 9.33
CA MET A 1 18.76 25.97 10.20
C MET A 1 19.39 24.92 11.09
N GLU A 2 19.12 24.97 12.38
CA GLU A 2 19.62 23.98 13.34
C GLU A 2 18.53 22.94 13.60
N ILE A 3 18.88 21.65 13.54
CA ILE A 3 17.87 20.59 13.75
C ILE A 3 17.31 20.60 15.19
N SER A 4 18.03 21.19 16.16
CA SER A 4 17.58 21.36 17.55
C SER A 4 16.39 22.30 17.71
N GLU A 5 16.14 23.16 16.73
CA GLU A 5 15.03 24.12 16.71
C GLU A 5 13.82 23.61 15.94
N ALA A 6 13.88 22.39 15.42
CA ALA A 6 12.80 21.81 14.63
C ALA A 6 11.53 21.60 15.48
N LYS A 7 10.42 22.15 15.01
CA LYS A 7 9.06 21.90 15.50
C LYS A 7 8.27 21.29 14.34
N ILE A 8 7.80 20.08 14.54
CA ILE A 8 7.33 19.24 13.44
C ILE A 8 5.81 19.19 13.39
N ALA A 9 5.23 19.42 12.23
CA ALA A 9 3.84 19.13 11.92
C ALA A 9 3.75 17.92 10.97
N ILE A 10 3.02 16.88 11.37
CA ILE A 10 2.70 15.74 10.48
C ILE A 10 1.29 15.92 9.96
N ILE A 11 1.13 16.05 8.65
CA ILE A 11 -0.15 16.29 7.98
C ILE A 11 -0.70 14.97 7.43
N GLY A 12 -1.77 14.46 8.04
CA GLY A 12 -2.36 13.16 7.79
C GLY A 12 -1.87 12.12 8.80
N LEU A 13 -2.79 11.55 9.59
CA LEU A 13 -2.49 10.62 10.69
C LEU A 13 -2.98 9.20 10.37
N GLY A 14 -2.76 8.78 9.13
CA GLY A 14 -2.98 7.40 8.68
C GLY A 14 -1.89 6.43 9.17
N TYR A 15 -1.82 5.28 8.51
CA TYR A 15 -0.85 4.21 8.82
C TYR A 15 0.63 4.61 8.57
N VAL A 16 0.89 5.69 7.86
CA VAL A 16 2.23 6.29 7.66
C VAL A 16 2.49 7.40 8.67
N GLY A 17 1.59 8.38 8.72
CA GLY A 17 1.83 9.62 9.47
C GLY A 17 1.82 9.43 10.98
N LEU A 18 0.97 8.57 11.52
CA LEU A 18 0.92 8.36 12.96
C LEU A 18 2.17 7.67 13.52
N PRO A 19 2.72 6.58 12.93
CA PRO A 19 4.01 6.03 13.34
C PRO A 19 5.14 7.05 13.23
N LEU A 20 5.15 7.85 12.16
CA LEU A 20 6.15 8.88 11.94
C LEU A 20 6.06 10.01 12.98
N ALA A 21 4.83 10.46 13.32
CA ALA A 21 4.60 11.45 14.36
C ALA A 21 5.15 10.99 15.72
N ARG A 22 4.94 9.73 16.07
CA ARG A 22 5.47 9.12 17.29
C ARG A 22 7.00 9.02 17.26
N LEU A 23 7.57 8.67 16.11
CA LEU A 23 9.01 8.58 15.94
C LEU A 23 9.68 9.96 16.14
N PHE A 24 9.20 10.99 15.47
CA PHE A 24 9.74 12.34 15.63
C PHE A 24 9.51 12.90 17.02
N ALA A 25 8.36 12.62 17.65
CA ALA A 25 8.06 13.05 19.02
C ALA A 25 8.99 12.48 20.09
N SER A 26 9.79 11.45 19.74
CA SER A 26 10.85 10.95 20.61
C SER A 26 11.98 11.96 20.86
N LYS A 27 12.15 12.91 19.93
CA LYS A 27 13.25 13.92 19.99
C LYS A 27 12.78 15.35 19.83
N TYR A 28 11.68 15.59 19.11
CA TYR A 28 11.26 16.94 18.72
C TYR A 28 9.82 17.23 19.17
N PRO A 29 9.47 18.49 19.48
CA PRO A 29 8.08 18.90 19.60
C PRO A 29 7.35 18.57 18.30
N THR A 30 6.27 17.78 18.38
CA THR A 30 5.57 17.27 17.21
C THR A 30 4.07 17.43 17.37
N ILE A 31 3.42 17.95 16.34
CA ILE A 31 1.97 18.07 16.25
C ILE A 31 1.50 17.20 15.07
N GLY A 32 0.64 16.24 15.35
CA GLY A 32 -0.08 15.49 14.34
C GLY A 32 -1.37 16.20 13.98
N PHE A 33 -1.53 16.56 12.73
CA PHE A 33 -2.72 17.19 12.18
C PHE A 33 -3.47 16.21 11.27
N ASP A 34 -4.78 16.10 11.49
CA ASP A 34 -5.67 15.40 10.55
C ASP A 34 -6.98 16.20 10.42
N ARG A 35 -7.53 16.25 9.20
CA ARG A 35 -8.81 16.90 8.94
C ARG A 35 -10.02 16.12 9.47
N ASP A 36 -9.86 14.83 9.76
CA ASP A 36 -10.88 13.97 10.34
C ASP A 36 -10.92 14.18 11.86
N THR A 37 -11.87 14.97 12.32
CA THR A 37 -12.08 15.27 13.75
C THR A 37 -12.30 13.98 14.55
N ALA A 38 -13.03 12.99 14.01
CA ALA A 38 -13.28 11.74 14.71
C ALA A 38 -11.97 10.93 14.91
N ARG A 39 -11.07 10.96 13.92
CA ARG A 39 -9.73 10.39 14.01
C ARG A 39 -8.90 11.06 15.09
N VAL A 40 -8.89 12.39 15.12
CA VAL A 40 -8.16 13.18 16.10
C VAL A 40 -8.67 12.93 17.52
N GLU A 41 -9.99 12.95 17.73
CA GLU A 41 -10.60 12.65 19.02
C GLU A 41 -10.28 11.25 19.54
N ALA A 42 -10.27 10.24 18.63
CA ALA A 42 -9.89 8.89 19.00
C ALA A 42 -8.43 8.82 19.44
N LEU A 43 -7.51 9.46 18.71
CA LEU A 43 -6.09 9.52 19.05
C LEU A 43 -5.82 10.27 20.36
N GLN A 44 -6.53 11.36 20.64
CA GLN A 44 -6.45 12.08 21.92
C GLN A 44 -6.89 11.21 23.12
N LYS A 45 -7.82 10.28 22.89
CA LYS A 45 -8.26 9.27 23.87
C LYS A 45 -7.35 8.04 23.93
N GLY A 46 -6.26 8.02 23.15
CA GLY A 46 -5.33 6.88 23.07
C GLY A 46 -5.87 5.69 22.25
N ILE A 47 -6.94 5.89 21.48
CA ILE A 47 -7.55 4.86 20.63
C ILE A 47 -7.00 5.01 19.21
N ASP A 48 -6.33 3.98 18.73
CA ASP A 48 -5.91 3.91 17.36
C ASP A 48 -6.74 2.88 16.59
N MET A 49 -7.44 3.34 15.57
CA MET A 49 -8.27 2.52 14.71
C MET A 49 -7.51 1.94 13.50
N THR A 50 -6.24 2.33 13.31
CA THR A 50 -5.35 1.71 12.33
C THR A 50 -4.44 0.73 13.07
N GLU A 51 -4.57 -0.57 12.84
CA GLU A 51 -3.74 -1.62 13.48
C GLU A 51 -2.22 -1.45 13.28
N ALA A 52 -1.82 -0.49 12.46
CA ALA A 52 -0.41 -0.18 12.17
C ALA A 52 0.43 0.25 13.39
N VAL A 53 -0.19 0.55 14.52
CA VAL A 53 0.47 1.20 15.66
C VAL A 53 0.86 0.27 16.80
N ALA A 54 0.46 -0.99 16.77
CA ALA A 54 0.94 -1.96 17.77
C ALA A 54 2.49 -2.06 17.81
N GLU A 55 3.18 -1.47 16.83
CA GLU A 55 4.59 -1.67 16.56
C GLU A 55 5.48 -0.43 16.78
N ALA A 56 4.94 0.78 16.67
CA ALA A 56 5.67 2.00 16.99
C ALA A 56 5.46 2.39 18.47
N ARG A 57 5.87 1.53 19.40
CA ARG A 57 6.05 1.99 20.78
C ARG A 57 7.18 3.01 20.78
N PRO A 58 6.97 4.23 21.34
CA PRO A 58 8.09 5.12 21.58
C PRO A 58 9.16 4.33 22.32
N ALA A 59 10.42 4.55 21.96
CA ALA A 59 11.54 4.06 22.76
C ALA A 59 11.20 4.36 24.24
N LYS A 60 11.57 3.46 25.17
CA LYS A 60 11.19 3.54 26.60
C LYS A 60 11.47 4.92 27.27
N ASP A 61 12.20 5.78 26.58
CA ASP A 61 12.61 7.12 27.03
C ASP A 61 11.84 8.28 26.37
N ALA A 62 10.87 8.03 25.48
CA ALA A 62 10.10 9.09 24.85
C ALA A 62 9.15 9.75 25.87
N LYS A 63 9.41 11.00 26.19
CA LYS A 63 8.54 11.79 27.08
C LYS A 63 7.19 12.01 26.39
N PRO A 64 6.04 11.56 26.95
CA PRO A 64 4.71 11.67 26.34
C PRO A 64 4.25 13.10 26.05
N ARG A 65 5.00 14.10 26.53
CA ARG A 65 4.66 15.52 26.45
C ARG A 65 4.99 16.20 25.12
N GLN A 66 5.62 15.50 24.17
CA GLN A 66 6.07 16.13 22.91
C GLN A 66 5.14 15.86 21.71
N LEU A 67 4.11 15.02 21.83
CA LEU A 67 3.16 14.74 20.77
C LEU A 67 1.77 15.23 21.12
N GLN A 68 1.21 16.06 20.26
CA GLN A 68 -0.17 16.53 20.32
C GLN A 68 -0.90 16.19 19.03
N TYR A 69 -2.22 16.02 19.10
CA TYR A 69 -3.07 15.77 17.94
C TYR A 69 -4.11 16.86 17.81
N THR A 70 -4.32 17.36 16.59
CA THR A 70 -5.26 18.45 16.32
C THR A 70 -5.89 18.33 14.93
N ASP A 71 -7.08 18.88 14.79
CA ASP A 71 -7.78 19.13 13.52
C ASP A 71 -7.84 20.63 13.18
N LYS A 72 -7.18 21.49 13.99
CA LYS A 72 -7.16 22.95 13.81
C LYS A 72 -5.85 23.36 13.15
N VAL A 73 -5.96 24.06 12.03
CA VAL A 73 -4.82 24.54 11.23
C VAL A 73 -3.97 25.55 12.03
N GLU A 74 -4.60 26.32 12.90
CA GLU A 74 -3.92 27.32 13.72
C GLU A 74 -2.89 26.71 14.67
N ASP A 75 -3.13 25.51 15.17
CA ASP A 75 -2.25 24.83 16.13
C ASP A 75 -0.91 24.43 15.55
N ILE A 76 -0.80 24.31 14.22
CA ILE A 76 0.47 23.96 13.53
C ILE A 76 1.25 25.18 13.03
N ARG A 77 0.78 26.41 13.30
CA ARG A 77 1.40 27.65 12.83
C ARG A 77 2.82 27.88 13.36
N ASP A 78 3.08 27.41 14.58
CA ASP A 78 4.39 27.57 15.23
C ASP A 78 5.38 26.46 14.84
N CYS A 79 4.97 25.54 13.96
CA CYS A 79 5.86 24.54 13.37
C CYS A 79 6.67 25.19 12.24
N ASN A 80 7.89 24.67 12.05
CA ASN A 80 8.80 25.11 10.99
C ASN A 80 9.22 23.97 10.04
N PHE A 81 8.72 22.75 10.31
CA PHE A 81 8.98 21.57 9.51
C PHE A 81 7.70 20.76 9.34
N TYR A 82 7.15 20.74 8.14
CA TYR A 82 5.90 20.10 7.81
C TYR A 82 6.16 18.80 7.03
N ILE A 83 5.58 17.70 7.44
CA ILE A 83 5.69 16.41 6.73
C ILE A 83 4.30 15.99 6.27
N VAL A 84 4.13 15.81 4.97
CA VAL A 84 2.84 15.46 4.35
C VAL A 84 2.80 13.97 4.07
N THR A 85 1.82 13.28 4.69
CA THR A 85 1.63 11.82 4.62
C THR A 85 0.20 11.44 4.26
N VAL A 86 -0.48 12.31 3.49
CA VAL A 86 -1.85 12.07 3.03
C VAL A 86 -1.90 11.00 1.95
N PRO A 87 -3.04 10.29 1.78
CA PRO A 87 -3.18 9.27 0.75
C PRO A 87 -3.12 9.89 -0.66
N THR A 88 -2.66 9.08 -1.61
CA THR A 88 -2.62 9.40 -3.05
C THR A 88 -3.24 8.24 -3.83
N PRO A 89 -4.59 8.18 -3.91
CA PRO A 89 -5.29 7.15 -4.64
C PRO A 89 -5.22 7.36 -6.14
N VAL A 90 -5.76 6.41 -6.90
CA VAL A 90 -6.14 6.59 -8.30
C VAL A 90 -7.67 6.67 -8.41
N ASP A 91 -8.14 7.36 -9.44
CA ASP A 91 -9.56 7.38 -9.79
C ASP A 91 -10.00 6.05 -10.46
N LYS A 92 -11.30 5.96 -10.83
CA LYS A 92 -11.87 4.78 -11.50
C LYS A 92 -11.23 4.46 -12.86
N ASP A 93 -10.58 5.42 -13.48
CA ASP A 93 -9.91 5.30 -14.78
C ASP A 93 -8.39 5.10 -14.59
N ASN A 94 -7.94 4.85 -13.36
CA ASN A 94 -6.56 4.66 -12.91
C ASN A 94 -5.65 5.90 -13.10
N HIS A 95 -6.21 7.10 -13.14
CA HIS A 95 -5.42 8.33 -13.10
C HIS A 95 -5.07 8.69 -11.66
N PRO A 96 -3.85 9.20 -11.39
CA PRO A 96 -3.45 9.70 -10.09
C PRO A 96 -4.38 10.82 -9.58
N ASP A 97 -4.94 10.65 -8.38
CA ASP A 97 -5.69 11.69 -7.70
C ASP A 97 -4.82 12.41 -6.67
N LEU A 98 -4.36 13.61 -7.02
CA LEU A 98 -3.54 14.45 -6.15
C LEU A 98 -4.38 15.39 -5.26
N THR A 99 -5.71 15.30 -5.28
CA THR A 99 -6.59 16.18 -4.49
C THR A 99 -6.18 16.26 -3.02
N PRO A 100 -5.90 15.13 -2.31
CA PRO A 100 -5.48 15.22 -0.91
C PRO A 100 -4.15 15.97 -0.71
N LEU A 101 -3.22 15.84 -1.66
CA LEU A 101 -1.94 16.56 -1.62
C LEU A 101 -2.12 18.06 -1.85
N ILE A 102 -2.96 18.44 -2.80
CA ILE A 102 -3.29 19.83 -3.11
C ILE A 102 -3.98 20.50 -1.89
N GLU A 103 -4.92 19.79 -1.25
CA GLU A 103 -5.58 20.26 -0.04
C GLU A 103 -4.60 20.40 1.14
N ALA A 104 -3.69 19.45 1.34
CA ALA A 104 -2.64 19.51 2.35
C ALA A 104 -1.68 20.68 2.09
N SER A 105 -1.26 20.86 0.84
CA SER A 105 -0.42 21.99 0.42
C SER A 105 -1.12 23.35 0.65
N SER A 106 -2.42 23.43 0.34
CA SER A 106 -3.24 24.61 0.64
C SER A 106 -3.35 24.87 2.14
N THR A 107 -3.48 23.84 2.94
CA THR A 107 -3.54 23.94 4.41
C THR A 107 -2.24 24.49 4.96
N ILE A 108 -1.10 23.96 4.52
CA ILE A 108 0.24 24.46 4.90
C ILE A 108 0.43 25.90 4.45
N GLY A 109 0.02 26.24 3.23
CA GLY A 109 0.14 27.60 2.69
C GLY A 109 -0.54 28.69 3.53
N LYS A 110 -1.54 28.33 4.37
CA LYS A 110 -2.22 29.28 5.28
C LYS A 110 -1.41 29.62 6.53
N VAL A 111 -0.44 28.79 6.90
CA VAL A 111 0.29 28.89 8.17
C VAL A 111 1.80 28.96 8.02
N ILE A 112 2.35 28.56 6.86
CA ILE A 112 3.78 28.56 6.59
C ILE A 112 4.39 29.95 6.76
N THR A 113 5.63 30.01 7.26
CA THR A 113 6.38 31.25 7.48
C THR A 113 7.73 31.18 6.78
N VAL A 114 8.44 32.34 6.75
CA VAL A 114 9.76 32.44 6.11
C VAL A 114 10.77 31.53 6.81
N GLY A 115 11.45 30.71 6.01
CA GLY A 115 12.45 29.76 6.47
C GLY A 115 11.91 28.33 6.69
N ASP A 116 10.62 28.13 6.61
CA ASP A 116 10.00 26.81 6.83
C ASP A 116 10.33 25.80 5.72
N VAL A 117 10.23 24.52 6.09
CA VAL A 117 10.48 23.39 5.17
C VAL A 117 9.26 22.49 5.11
N VAL A 118 8.86 22.11 3.89
CA VAL A 118 7.79 21.14 3.64
C VAL A 118 8.36 19.88 2.99
N VAL A 119 8.18 18.71 3.61
CA VAL A 119 8.61 17.42 3.08
C VAL A 119 7.39 16.57 2.72
N TYR A 120 7.32 16.10 1.49
CA TYR A 120 6.27 15.17 1.07
C TYR A 120 6.78 13.73 1.19
N GLU A 121 5.93 12.87 1.78
CA GLU A 121 6.19 11.43 1.88
C GLU A 121 5.18 10.59 1.10
N SER A 122 4.05 11.19 0.74
CA SER A 122 3.01 10.54 -0.07
C SER A 122 3.58 10.07 -1.41
N THR A 123 3.12 8.93 -1.89
CA THR A 123 3.55 8.40 -3.20
C THR A 123 3.08 9.29 -4.34
N VAL A 124 4.00 9.72 -5.19
CA VAL A 124 3.74 10.62 -6.33
C VAL A 124 4.61 10.27 -7.53
N TYR A 125 4.23 10.74 -8.72
CA TYR A 125 5.10 10.66 -9.90
C TYR A 125 6.24 11.68 -9.81
N PRO A 126 7.37 11.46 -10.54
CA PRO A 126 8.48 12.39 -10.54
C PRO A 126 8.09 13.79 -10.99
N GLY A 127 8.40 14.78 -10.15
CA GLY A 127 8.08 16.19 -10.38
C GLY A 127 6.80 16.68 -9.70
N ALA A 128 5.97 15.80 -9.12
CA ALA A 128 4.70 16.21 -8.53
C ALA A 128 4.88 17.20 -7.37
N THR A 129 5.88 17.03 -6.52
CA THR A 129 6.17 17.97 -5.44
C THR A 129 6.38 19.38 -5.99
N GLU A 130 7.27 19.53 -6.97
CA GLU A 130 7.68 20.84 -7.50
C GLU A 130 6.64 21.43 -8.47
N GLU A 131 5.94 20.59 -9.25
CA GLU A 131 5.06 21.04 -10.35
C GLU A 131 3.59 21.19 -9.89
N ASP A 132 3.14 20.39 -8.92
CA ASP A 132 1.73 20.36 -8.51
C ASP A 132 1.52 20.91 -7.09
N CYS A 133 2.40 20.55 -6.13
CA CYS A 133 2.19 20.91 -4.72
C CYS A 133 2.74 22.30 -4.38
N ILE A 134 3.98 22.60 -4.75
CA ILE A 134 4.64 23.87 -4.44
C ILE A 134 3.88 25.10 -4.97
N PRO A 135 3.38 25.13 -6.24
CA PRO A 135 2.61 26.26 -6.73
C PRO A 135 1.35 26.57 -5.91
N VAL A 136 0.77 25.56 -5.25
CA VAL A 136 -0.38 25.77 -4.35
C VAL A 136 0.06 26.51 -3.09
N ILE A 137 1.20 26.11 -2.49
CA ILE A 137 1.75 26.81 -1.32
C ILE A 137 2.07 28.24 -1.67
N GLU A 138 2.78 28.51 -2.81
CA GLU A 138 3.11 29.86 -3.26
C GLU A 138 1.84 30.72 -3.44
N LYS A 139 0.82 30.16 -4.10
CA LYS A 139 -0.44 30.85 -4.35
C LYS A 139 -1.17 31.25 -3.06
N VAL A 140 -1.17 30.36 -2.06
CA VAL A 140 -1.92 30.57 -0.81
C VAL A 140 -1.16 31.46 0.18
N SER A 141 0.16 31.26 0.32
CA SER A 141 0.99 32.00 1.26
C SER A 141 1.46 33.36 0.72
N GLY A 142 1.60 33.49 -0.60
CA GLY A 142 2.25 34.62 -1.24
C GLY A 142 3.78 34.58 -1.17
N PHE A 143 4.37 33.51 -0.62
CA PHE A 143 5.80 33.29 -0.52
C PHE A 143 6.37 32.66 -1.77
N GLN A 144 7.69 32.83 -1.98
CA GLN A 144 8.42 32.32 -3.12
C GLN A 144 9.25 31.08 -2.74
N PHE A 145 9.08 30.00 -3.48
CA PHE A 145 9.85 28.77 -3.31
C PHE A 145 11.36 28.99 -3.49
N ASN A 146 12.16 28.29 -2.67
CA ASN A 146 13.62 28.40 -2.59
C ASN A 146 14.16 29.78 -2.22
N LYS A 147 13.30 30.65 -1.67
CA LYS A 147 13.66 31.95 -1.15
C LYS A 147 13.05 32.17 0.23
N ASP A 148 11.72 32.08 0.31
CA ASP A 148 10.99 32.31 1.55
C ASP A 148 10.67 31.01 2.27
N PHE A 149 10.46 29.91 1.54
CA PHE A 149 10.30 28.56 2.07
C PHE A 149 10.96 27.52 1.18
N TYR A 150 11.10 26.29 1.69
CA TYR A 150 11.83 25.23 1.04
C TYR A 150 11.04 23.92 1.03
N ALA A 151 11.45 22.97 0.19
CA ALA A 151 10.79 21.68 0.13
C ALA A 151 11.79 20.51 0.04
N GLY A 152 11.26 19.33 0.31
CA GLY A 152 11.92 18.06 0.13
C GLY A 152 10.94 16.94 -0.15
N TYR A 153 11.47 15.78 -0.44
CA TYR A 153 10.72 14.55 -0.61
C TYR A 153 11.46 13.40 0.06
N SER A 154 10.71 12.58 0.79
CA SER A 154 11.22 11.38 1.44
C SER A 154 10.20 10.25 1.32
N PRO A 155 10.38 9.32 0.37
CA PRO A 155 9.41 8.27 0.11
C PRO A 155 9.17 7.39 1.32
N GLU A 156 7.90 7.03 1.56
CA GLU A 156 7.56 6.03 2.54
C GLU A 156 7.73 4.62 1.97
N ARG A 157 8.27 3.71 2.79
CA ARG A 157 8.55 2.32 2.44
C ARG A 157 8.02 1.31 3.46
N ILE A 158 7.15 1.75 4.37
CA ILE A 158 6.51 0.85 5.35
C ILE A 158 5.64 -0.14 4.60
N ASN A 159 5.76 -1.42 4.97
CA ASN A 159 4.84 -2.47 4.57
C ASN A 159 3.91 -2.77 5.76
N PRO A 160 2.64 -2.34 5.73
CA PRO A 160 1.73 -2.59 6.83
C PRO A 160 1.66 -4.09 7.18
N GLY A 161 1.83 -4.41 8.48
CA GLY A 161 1.89 -5.79 8.99
C GLY A 161 3.29 -6.42 8.98
N ASP A 162 4.31 -5.73 8.47
CA ASP A 162 5.70 -6.18 8.55
C ASP A 162 6.31 -5.73 9.90
N ARG A 163 6.64 -6.70 10.75
CA ARG A 163 7.20 -6.46 12.09
C ARG A 163 8.72 -6.32 12.11
N GLU A 164 9.37 -6.70 11.06
CA GLU A 164 10.82 -6.68 10.95
C GLU A 164 11.31 -5.34 10.37
N HIS A 165 10.63 -4.83 9.33
CA HIS A 165 10.98 -3.61 8.62
C HIS A 165 10.12 -2.43 9.09
N THR A 166 10.28 -2.03 10.35
CA THR A 166 9.58 -0.87 10.93
C THR A 166 10.14 0.45 10.40
N VAL A 167 9.37 1.55 10.55
CA VAL A 167 9.80 2.89 10.11
C VAL A 167 11.19 3.29 10.62
N GLU A 168 11.57 2.86 11.82
CA GLU A 168 12.87 3.15 12.43
C GLU A 168 14.03 2.39 11.76
N LYS A 169 13.74 1.17 11.24
CA LYS A 169 14.74 0.24 10.73
C LYS A 169 14.91 0.29 9.20
N ILE A 170 14.02 0.93 8.49
CA ILE A 170 14.15 1.09 7.04
C ILE A 170 15.17 2.18 6.74
N LYS A 171 16.10 1.93 5.81
CA LYS A 171 16.95 2.99 5.27
C LYS A 171 16.11 3.91 4.41
N LYS A 172 15.91 5.15 4.86
CA LYS A 172 15.00 6.10 4.23
C LYS A 172 15.74 6.95 3.19
N VAL A 173 15.10 7.19 2.04
CA VAL A 173 15.60 8.15 1.06
C VAL A 173 15.18 9.54 1.48
N THR A 174 16.07 10.52 1.39
CA THR A 174 15.82 11.94 1.66
C THR A 174 16.24 12.79 0.47
N SER A 175 15.64 13.94 0.30
CA SER A 175 16.05 14.93 -0.70
C SER A 175 15.59 16.33 -0.29
N GLY A 176 16.17 17.35 -0.88
CA GLY A 176 15.80 18.74 -0.65
C GLY A 176 15.92 19.59 -1.89
N SER A 177 15.27 20.73 -1.87
CA SER A 177 15.21 21.67 -3.02
C SER A 177 16.47 22.48 -3.23
N THR A 178 17.34 22.57 -2.21
CA THR A 178 18.71 23.10 -2.31
C THR A 178 19.67 22.15 -1.60
N PRO A 179 21.01 22.23 -1.86
CA PRO A 179 21.99 21.40 -1.14
C PRO A 179 21.90 21.55 0.38
N GLU A 180 21.72 22.76 0.88
CA GLU A 180 21.66 23.07 2.32
C GLU A 180 20.40 22.48 2.95
N ILE A 181 19.27 22.57 2.25
CA ILE A 181 18.00 21.99 2.68
C ILE A 181 18.06 20.47 2.64
N ALA A 182 18.70 19.88 1.62
CA ALA A 182 18.88 18.44 1.55
C ALA A 182 19.71 17.91 2.74
N GLU A 183 20.76 18.64 3.17
CA GLU A 183 21.54 18.31 4.36
C GLU A 183 20.70 18.44 5.65
N TYR A 184 19.92 19.52 5.76
CA TYR A 184 19.04 19.75 6.92
C TYR A 184 18.01 18.64 7.06
N ILE A 185 17.28 18.31 5.98
CA ILE A 185 16.30 17.23 5.96
C ILE A 185 16.98 15.90 6.29
N ASP A 186 18.10 15.57 5.64
CA ASP A 186 18.82 14.33 5.87
C ASP A 186 19.28 14.19 7.32
N ALA A 187 19.84 15.24 7.91
CA ALA A 187 20.28 15.25 9.30
C ALA A 187 19.09 15.05 10.27
N LEU A 188 17.95 15.69 10.00
CA LEU A 188 16.75 15.58 10.83
C LEU A 188 16.21 14.14 10.82
N TYR A 189 16.02 13.54 9.63
CA TYR A 189 15.59 12.14 9.51
C TYR A 189 16.58 11.16 10.11
N ARG A 190 17.88 11.33 9.83
CA ARG A 190 18.94 10.47 10.40
C ARG A 190 18.96 10.51 11.92
N SER A 191 18.57 11.61 12.53
CA SER A 191 18.53 11.75 13.98
C SER A 191 17.56 10.79 14.66
N VAL A 192 16.50 10.35 13.98
CA VAL A 192 15.42 9.48 14.53
C VAL A 192 15.45 8.07 13.97
N LEU A 193 16.22 7.80 12.90
CA LEU A 193 16.30 6.50 12.23
C LEU A 193 17.51 5.69 12.69
N VAL A 194 17.35 4.38 12.83
CA VAL A 194 18.44 3.48 13.25
C VAL A 194 19.38 3.15 12.08
N ASN A 195 18.84 2.85 10.90
CA ASN A 195 19.62 2.40 9.74
C ASN A 195 20.01 3.56 8.79
N GLY A 196 19.83 4.80 9.25
CA GLY A 196 20.26 6.00 8.54
C GLY A 196 19.44 6.28 7.28
N THR A 197 20.03 7.11 6.42
CA THR A 197 19.38 7.64 5.23
C THR A 197 20.22 7.43 3.96
N TYR A 198 19.58 7.62 2.82
CA TYR A 198 20.23 7.82 1.53
C TYR A 198 19.79 9.17 0.97
N LYS A 199 20.69 10.12 0.89
CA LYS A 199 20.41 11.45 0.35
C LYS A 199 20.43 11.40 -1.18
N ALA A 200 19.25 11.51 -1.79
CA ALA A 200 19.10 11.57 -3.24
C ALA A 200 19.55 12.94 -3.78
N PRO A 201 20.05 13.01 -5.03
CA PRO A 201 20.58 14.25 -5.60
C PRO A 201 19.49 15.29 -5.91
N SER A 202 18.23 14.91 -5.98
CA SER A 202 17.09 15.82 -6.18
C SER A 202 15.78 15.22 -5.70
N ILE A 203 14.76 16.08 -5.53
CA ILE A 203 13.38 15.69 -5.23
C ILE A 203 12.87 14.69 -6.27
N ARG A 204 13.01 15.00 -7.56
CA ARG A 204 12.56 14.13 -8.67
C ARG A 204 13.20 12.74 -8.65
N VAL A 205 14.47 12.64 -8.29
CA VAL A 205 15.15 11.34 -8.17
C VAL A 205 14.59 10.55 -6.98
N ALA A 206 14.32 11.21 -5.87
CA ALA A 206 13.73 10.56 -4.70
C ALA A 206 12.28 10.06 -5.00
N GLU A 207 11.45 10.86 -5.66
CA GLU A 207 10.12 10.47 -6.13
C GLU A 207 10.20 9.27 -7.10
N ALA A 208 11.07 9.36 -8.12
CA ALA A 208 11.26 8.29 -9.09
C ALA A 208 11.69 6.97 -8.44
N SER A 209 12.55 7.01 -7.42
CA SER A 209 13.07 5.82 -6.76
C SER A 209 11.95 4.97 -6.14
N LYS A 210 10.94 5.61 -5.54
CA LYS A 210 9.79 4.94 -4.94
C LYS A 210 8.96 4.21 -5.99
N ILE A 211 8.62 4.91 -7.06
CA ILE A 211 7.76 4.37 -8.12
C ILE A 211 8.46 3.23 -8.86
N VAL A 212 9.75 3.38 -9.17
CA VAL A 212 10.53 2.32 -9.87
C VAL A 212 10.61 1.05 -9.05
N GLU A 213 10.75 1.14 -7.72
CA GLU A 213 10.77 -0.02 -6.84
C GLU A 213 9.48 -0.85 -6.92
N ASN A 214 8.32 -0.19 -6.88
CA ASN A 214 7.03 -0.87 -6.96
C ASN A 214 6.69 -1.31 -8.40
N ALA A 215 7.02 -0.50 -9.41
CA ALA A 215 6.83 -0.86 -10.81
C ALA A 215 7.69 -2.08 -11.21
N GLN A 216 8.93 -2.17 -10.72
CA GLN A 216 9.79 -3.33 -10.93
C GLN A 216 9.16 -4.61 -10.34
N ARG A 217 8.56 -4.52 -9.15
CA ARG A 217 7.87 -5.65 -8.52
C ARG A 217 6.62 -6.06 -9.32
N ASP A 218 5.83 -5.08 -9.75
CA ASP A 218 4.64 -5.28 -10.57
C ASP A 218 4.96 -6.00 -11.89
N VAL A 219 5.99 -5.56 -12.61
CA VAL A 219 6.47 -6.20 -13.86
C VAL A 219 6.95 -7.63 -13.63
N ASN A 220 7.70 -7.87 -12.54
CA ASN A 220 8.17 -9.22 -12.26
C ASN A 220 7.03 -10.19 -11.94
N ILE A 221 6.00 -9.72 -11.20
CA ILE A 221 4.81 -10.53 -10.94
C ILE A 221 4.02 -10.76 -12.24
N ALA A 222 3.89 -9.75 -13.10
CA ALA A 222 3.21 -9.88 -14.40
C ALA A 222 3.92 -10.92 -15.29
N PHE A 223 5.25 -10.92 -15.32
CA PHE A 223 6.03 -11.93 -16.03
C PHE A 223 5.71 -13.34 -15.50
N MET A 224 5.67 -13.54 -14.18
CA MET A 224 5.33 -14.84 -13.60
C MET A 224 3.87 -15.24 -13.86
N ASN A 225 2.95 -14.29 -13.87
CA ASN A 225 1.55 -14.52 -14.21
C ASN A 225 1.39 -14.95 -15.68
N GLU A 226 2.10 -14.31 -16.59
CA GLU A 226 2.09 -14.68 -18.01
C GLU A 226 2.71 -16.06 -18.23
N VAL A 227 3.84 -16.36 -17.60
CA VAL A 227 4.48 -17.69 -17.62
C VAL A 227 3.52 -18.77 -17.13
N ALA A 228 2.78 -18.51 -16.04
CA ALA A 228 1.79 -19.44 -15.52
C ALA A 228 0.69 -19.74 -16.56
N LYS A 229 0.13 -18.71 -17.19
CA LYS A 229 -0.86 -18.88 -18.27
C LYS A 229 -0.32 -19.68 -19.45
N MET A 230 0.91 -19.41 -19.85
CA MET A 230 1.57 -20.16 -20.92
C MET A 230 1.73 -21.64 -20.56
N PHE A 231 2.22 -21.94 -19.38
CA PHE A 231 2.45 -23.32 -18.94
C PHE A 231 1.16 -24.09 -18.70
N ASP A 232 0.11 -23.45 -18.24
CA ASP A 232 -1.21 -24.08 -18.16
C ASP A 232 -1.69 -24.57 -19.54
N THR A 233 -1.45 -23.79 -20.62
CA THR A 233 -1.80 -24.23 -22.00
C THR A 233 -0.91 -25.36 -22.51
N MET A 234 0.31 -25.48 -21.99
CA MET A 234 1.28 -26.53 -22.37
C MET A 234 1.16 -27.78 -21.48
N GLY A 235 0.32 -27.77 -20.45
CA GLY A 235 0.24 -28.87 -19.49
C GLY A 235 1.47 -29.00 -18.60
N ILE A 236 2.22 -27.92 -18.38
CA ILE A 236 3.43 -27.86 -17.56
C ILE A 236 3.11 -27.30 -16.20
N ASP A 237 3.54 -27.95 -15.13
CA ASP A 237 3.40 -27.41 -13.77
C ASP A 237 4.36 -26.22 -13.54
N THR A 238 3.79 -25.02 -13.49
CA THR A 238 4.53 -23.78 -13.25
C THR A 238 5.38 -23.85 -11.98
N ASN A 239 4.89 -24.50 -10.93
CA ASN A 239 5.60 -24.56 -9.65
C ASN A 239 6.89 -25.38 -9.77
N GLN A 240 6.83 -26.53 -10.44
CA GLN A 240 8.01 -27.36 -10.67
C GLN A 240 9.05 -26.63 -11.52
N VAL A 241 8.62 -25.85 -12.50
CA VAL A 241 9.53 -24.99 -13.28
C VAL A 241 10.19 -23.93 -12.42
N LEU A 242 9.41 -23.23 -11.57
CA LEU A 242 9.95 -22.19 -10.70
C LEU A 242 10.89 -22.77 -9.63
N GLU A 243 10.62 -23.96 -9.10
CA GLU A 243 11.53 -24.68 -8.21
C GLU A 243 12.87 -24.98 -8.90
N ALA A 244 12.81 -25.54 -10.08
CA ALA A 244 14.02 -25.83 -10.86
C ALA A 244 14.80 -24.54 -11.21
N ALA A 245 14.10 -23.48 -11.62
CA ALA A 245 14.72 -22.19 -11.92
C ALA A 245 15.37 -21.55 -10.68
N SER A 246 14.75 -21.70 -9.50
CA SER A 246 15.25 -21.14 -8.22
C SER A 246 16.56 -21.78 -7.74
N THR A 247 16.98 -22.90 -8.31
CA THR A 247 18.31 -23.47 -8.04
C THR A 247 19.44 -22.60 -8.59
N LYS A 248 19.13 -21.68 -9.51
CA LYS A 248 20.11 -20.73 -10.03
C LYS A 248 20.24 -19.55 -9.07
N TRP A 249 21.45 -19.25 -8.61
CA TRP A 249 21.76 -18.24 -7.60
C TRP A 249 21.28 -16.82 -7.91
N ASN A 250 21.10 -16.46 -9.17
CA ASN A 250 20.64 -15.13 -9.60
C ASN A 250 19.17 -15.10 -10.08
N PHE A 251 18.41 -16.18 -9.85
CA PHE A 251 16.99 -16.18 -10.15
C PHE A 251 16.23 -15.37 -9.08
N LEU A 252 15.36 -14.48 -9.53
CA LEU A 252 14.54 -13.69 -8.62
C LEU A 252 13.26 -14.45 -8.28
N PRO A 253 12.98 -14.77 -6.99
CA PRO A 253 11.93 -15.69 -6.59
C PRO A 253 10.54 -15.01 -6.56
N PHE A 254 10.11 -14.43 -7.67
CA PHE A 254 8.74 -14.00 -7.85
C PHE A 254 7.85 -15.19 -8.21
N HIS A 255 6.57 -15.07 -7.84
CA HIS A 255 5.57 -16.11 -8.09
C HIS A 255 4.32 -15.52 -8.75
N PRO A 256 3.56 -16.31 -9.51
CA PRO A 256 2.23 -15.91 -9.98
C PRO A 256 1.28 -15.63 -8.81
N GLY A 257 0.39 -14.67 -8.99
CA GLY A 257 -0.60 -14.34 -7.96
C GLY A 257 -1.43 -13.11 -8.29
N LEU A 258 -2.36 -12.82 -7.40
CA LEU A 258 -3.19 -11.62 -7.46
C LEU A 258 -2.39 -10.40 -7.02
N VAL A 259 -2.49 -9.31 -7.75
CA VAL A 259 -1.86 -8.02 -7.43
C VAL A 259 -2.93 -7.00 -7.08
N GLY A 260 -3.19 -6.85 -5.80
CA GLY A 260 -4.13 -5.88 -5.22
C GLY A 260 -3.44 -4.83 -4.34
N GLY A 261 -4.24 -4.16 -3.52
CA GLY A 261 -3.77 -3.14 -2.59
C GLY A 261 -3.53 -1.78 -3.23
N HIS A 262 -2.91 -0.90 -2.46
CA HIS A 262 -2.75 0.52 -2.79
C HIS A 262 -1.32 0.93 -3.17
N CYS A 263 -0.40 -0.04 -3.31
CA CYS A 263 0.99 0.21 -3.70
C CYS A 263 1.31 -0.42 -5.06
N ILE A 264 1.60 -1.73 -5.12
CA ILE A 264 2.09 -2.38 -6.34
C ILE A 264 1.09 -2.20 -7.50
N GLY A 265 -0.22 -2.38 -7.22
CA GLY A 265 -1.27 -2.26 -8.22
C GLY A 265 -1.58 -0.82 -8.67
N VAL A 266 -1.04 0.19 -7.98
CA VAL A 266 -1.38 1.61 -8.16
C VAL A 266 -0.18 2.43 -8.63
N ASP A 267 0.99 2.26 -8.03
CA ASP A 267 2.15 3.12 -8.28
C ASP A 267 2.62 3.09 -9.75
N SER A 268 2.45 1.95 -10.44
CA SER A 268 2.76 1.85 -11.87
C SER A 268 1.95 2.85 -12.71
N TYR A 269 0.70 3.16 -12.34
CA TYR A 269 -0.13 4.14 -13.06
C TYR A 269 0.40 5.56 -12.93
N TYR A 270 0.99 5.91 -11.78
CA TYR A 270 1.65 7.20 -11.60
C TYR A 270 2.79 7.40 -12.60
N LEU A 271 3.62 6.37 -12.81
CA LEU A 271 4.73 6.43 -13.76
C LEU A 271 4.22 6.41 -15.21
N ILE A 272 3.19 5.64 -15.51
CA ILE A 272 2.55 5.58 -16.83
C ILE A 272 1.99 6.96 -17.20
N GLU A 273 1.17 7.55 -16.33
CA GLU A 273 0.54 8.86 -16.55
C GLU A 273 1.59 9.95 -16.80
N LYS A 274 2.62 10.02 -15.94
CA LYS A 274 3.69 11.01 -16.11
C LYS A 274 4.45 10.82 -17.41
N SER A 275 4.75 9.58 -17.78
CA SER A 275 5.42 9.22 -19.02
C SER A 275 4.63 9.64 -20.26
N LEU A 276 3.31 9.42 -20.24
CA LEU A 276 2.42 9.81 -21.34
C LEU A 276 2.38 11.34 -21.51
N ARG A 277 2.39 12.12 -20.42
CA ARG A 277 2.48 13.60 -20.47
C ARG A 277 3.76 14.09 -21.17
N TYR A 278 4.85 13.29 -21.11
CA TYR A 278 6.10 13.56 -21.83
C TYR A 278 6.16 12.94 -23.23
N GLY A 279 5.04 12.39 -23.71
CA GLY A 279 4.95 11.80 -25.06
C GLY A 279 5.58 10.42 -25.22
N TYR A 280 5.97 9.75 -24.10
CA TYR A 280 6.51 8.40 -24.14
C TYR A 280 5.47 7.39 -23.63
N GLN A 281 5.19 6.36 -24.45
CA GLN A 281 4.29 5.28 -24.10
C GLN A 281 5.06 4.12 -23.45
N PRO A 282 4.94 3.89 -22.14
CA PRO A 282 5.69 2.86 -21.43
C PRO A 282 4.99 1.49 -21.57
N ARG A 283 5.10 0.88 -22.75
CA ARG A 283 4.37 -0.35 -23.14
C ARG A 283 4.54 -1.49 -22.15
N LEU A 284 5.77 -1.73 -21.67
CA LEU A 284 6.03 -2.81 -20.71
C LEU A 284 5.22 -2.64 -19.40
N LEU A 285 5.14 -1.42 -18.87
CA LEU A 285 4.36 -1.16 -17.64
C LEU A 285 2.87 -1.30 -17.89
N MET A 286 2.39 -0.82 -19.04
CA MET A 286 0.98 -0.93 -19.41
C MET A 286 0.55 -2.39 -19.57
N GLU A 287 1.34 -3.20 -20.27
CA GLU A 287 1.06 -4.63 -20.44
C GLU A 287 1.18 -5.40 -19.13
N ALA A 288 2.15 -5.09 -18.28
CA ALA A 288 2.25 -5.68 -16.95
C ALA A 288 0.98 -5.44 -16.13
N ARG A 289 0.42 -4.23 -16.16
CA ARG A 289 -0.86 -3.93 -15.52
C ARG A 289 -2.03 -4.70 -16.14
N THR A 290 -2.07 -4.83 -17.45
CA THR A 290 -3.08 -5.61 -18.18
C THR A 290 -3.03 -7.08 -17.75
N VAL A 291 -1.85 -7.69 -17.73
CA VAL A 291 -1.65 -9.08 -17.28
C VAL A 291 -2.10 -9.25 -15.83
N ASN A 292 -1.60 -8.40 -14.89
CA ASN A 292 -1.91 -8.52 -13.46
C ASN A 292 -3.39 -8.27 -13.18
N ASN A 293 -4.02 -7.31 -13.84
CA ASN A 293 -5.45 -7.03 -13.67
C ASN A 293 -6.34 -8.18 -14.17
N SER A 294 -5.91 -8.93 -15.18
CA SER A 294 -6.68 -10.03 -15.73
C SER A 294 -6.67 -11.32 -14.89
N MET A 295 -5.82 -11.40 -13.86
CA MET A 295 -5.59 -12.66 -13.12
C MET A 295 -6.80 -13.16 -12.34
N GLY A 296 -7.61 -12.26 -11.76
CA GLY A 296 -8.82 -12.67 -11.06
C GLY A 296 -9.81 -13.38 -11.98
N VAL A 297 -10.06 -12.79 -13.14
CA VAL A 297 -10.93 -13.38 -14.20
C VAL A 297 -10.33 -14.68 -14.71
N TYR A 298 -9.02 -14.71 -14.94
CA TYR A 298 -8.32 -15.91 -15.41
C TYR A 298 -8.51 -17.08 -14.44
N TYR A 299 -8.25 -16.90 -13.15
CA TYR A 299 -8.42 -17.95 -12.15
C TYR A 299 -9.86 -18.42 -12.02
N ALA A 300 -10.83 -17.52 -12.06
CA ALA A 300 -12.23 -17.90 -12.03
C ALA A 300 -12.64 -18.72 -13.27
N THR A 301 -12.16 -18.34 -14.46
CA THR A 301 -12.43 -19.04 -15.72
C THR A 301 -11.77 -20.43 -15.72
N GLU A 302 -10.54 -20.54 -15.23
CA GLU A 302 -9.83 -21.82 -15.13
C GLU A 302 -10.54 -22.77 -14.15
N LEU A 303 -11.04 -22.23 -13.01
CA LEU A 303 -11.83 -23.01 -12.08
C LEU A 303 -13.11 -23.56 -12.73
N ILE A 304 -13.84 -22.72 -13.49
CA ILE A 304 -15.03 -23.15 -14.22
C ILE A 304 -14.68 -24.26 -15.21
N ARG A 305 -13.56 -24.13 -15.92
CA ARG A 305 -13.05 -25.17 -16.83
C ARG A 305 -12.82 -26.49 -16.08
N GLN A 306 -12.17 -26.46 -14.92
CA GLN A 306 -11.92 -27.64 -14.10
C GLN A 306 -13.22 -28.28 -13.60
N MET A 307 -14.23 -27.46 -13.19
CA MET A 307 -15.55 -27.97 -12.81
C MET A 307 -16.21 -28.74 -13.95
N ILE A 308 -16.21 -28.18 -15.16
CA ILE A 308 -16.79 -28.82 -16.35
C ILE A 308 -16.09 -30.16 -16.64
N LEU A 309 -14.75 -30.18 -16.60
CA LEU A 309 -13.97 -31.41 -16.82
C LEU A 309 -14.21 -32.47 -15.74
N ALA A 310 -14.49 -32.04 -14.51
CA ALA A 310 -14.87 -32.95 -13.41
C ALA A 310 -16.35 -33.39 -13.44
N GLY A 311 -17.13 -32.94 -14.42
CA GLY A 311 -18.56 -33.25 -14.53
C GLY A 311 -19.45 -32.59 -13.46
N LEU A 312 -18.94 -31.50 -12.81
CA LEU A 312 -19.72 -30.78 -11.82
C LEU A 312 -20.68 -29.78 -12.49
N PRO A 313 -21.96 -29.71 -12.04
CA PRO A 313 -22.91 -28.73 -12.55
C PRO A 313 -22.53 -27.33 -12.04
N VAL A 314 -22.01 -26.48 -12.91
CA VAL A 314 -21.49 -25.15 -12.54
C VAL A 314 -22.58 -24.28 -11.89
N LYS A 315 -23.81 -24.29 -12.44
CA LYS A 315 -24.93 -23.47 -11.98
C LYS A 315 -25.34 -23.76 -10.53
N ASP A 316 -25.24 -25.02 -10.10
CA ASP A 316 -25.70 -25.45 -8.78
C ASP A 316 -24.52 -25.63 -7.80
N ALA A 317 -23.30 -25.39 -8.25
CA ALA A 317 -22.12 -25.55 -7.42
C ALA A 317 -22.10 -24.60 -6.22
N LYS A 318 -21.84 -25.16 -5.05
CA LYS A 318 -21.60 -24.42 -3.83
C LYS A 318 -20.12 -24.11 -3.70
N ILE A 319 -19.79 -22.82 -3.70
CA ILE A 319 -18.40 -22.33 -3.68
C ILE A 319 -18.14 -21.62 -2.35
N LEU A 320 -17.02 -21.93 -1.73
CA LEU A 320 -16.50 -21.20 -0.57
C LEU A 320 -15.20 -20.49 -0.96
N ILE A 321 -15.15 -19.17 -0.81
CA ILE A 321 -13.95 -18.37 -0.98
C ILE A 321 -13.39 -18.04 0.42
N LEU A 322 -12.16 -18.42 0.67
CA LEU A 322 -11.43 -18.19 1.91
C LEU A 322 -10.35 -17.12 1.72
N GLY A 323 -10.56 -16.01 2.39
CA GLY A 323 -9.79 -14.77 2.26
C GLY A 323 -10.38 -13.80 1.25
N PHE A 324 -10.45 -12.51 1.67
CA PHE A 324 -10.94 -11.40 0.85
C PHE A 324 -10.01 -10.18 0.89
N ALA A 325 -9.16 -10.07 1.91
CA ALA A 325 -8.15 -9.03 2.00
C ALA A 325 -7.20 -9.06 0.79
N PHE A 326 -6.53 -7.95 0.49
CA PHE A 326 -5.60 -7.91 -0.65
C PHE A 326 -4.26 -8.64 -0.38
N LYS A 327 -3.94 -8.90 0.89
CA LYS A 327 -2.72 -9.64 1.30
C LYS A 327 -2.93 -10.41 2.61
N PRO A 328 -2.04 -11.37 2.93
CA PRO A 328 -2.13 -12.14 4.18
C PRO A 328 -2.09 -11.30 5.46
N ASN A 329 -2.86 -11.73 6.46
CA ASN A 329 -2.82 -11.23 7.83
C ASN A 329 -3.06 -9.71 7.96
N CYS A 330 -3.93 -9.15 7.12
CA CYS A 330 -4.38 -7.76 7.24
C CYS A 330 -5.88 -7.65 6.99
N ALA A 331 -6.48 -6.55 7.45
CA ALA A 331 -7.90 -6.25 7.27
C ALA A 331 -8.18 -5.40 6.01
N ASP A 332 -7.15 -4.95 5.29
CA ASP A 332 -7.27 -4.03 4.17
C ASP A 332 -7.82 -4.73 2.92
N ILE A 333 -8.93 -4.22 2.41
CA ILE A 333 -9.64 -4.76 1.25
C ILE A 333 -9.45 -3.94 -0.03
N ARG A 334 -8.73 -2.82 0.05
CA ARG A 334 -8.59 -1.90 -1.10
C ARG A 334 -7.98 -2.59 -2.31
N ASN A 335 -8.66 -2.45 -3.47
CA ASN A 335 -8.26 -3.05 -4.74
C ASN A 335 -8.01 -4.57 -4.68
N THR A 336 -8.69 -5.29 -3.79
CA THR A 336 -8.54 -6.75 -3.74
C THR A 336 -9.00 -7.37 -5.05
N LYS A 337 -8.19 -8.26 -5.61
CA LYS A 337 -8.51 -8.99 -6.85
C LYS A 337 -9.41 -10.23 -6.62
N VAL A 338 -9.73 -10.52 -5.37
CA VAL A 338 -10.73 -11.54 -5.03
C VAL A 338 -12.13 -11.09 -5.47
N VAL A 339 -12.37 -9.79 -5.54
CA VAL A 339 -13.60 -9.21 -6.14
C VAL A 339 -13.79 -9.66 -7.59
N ASP A 340 -12.73 -9.68 -8.40
CA ASP A 340 -12.80 -10.08 -9.80
C ASP A 340 -13.12 -11.58 -9.92
N ILE A 341 -12.63 -12.41 -9.00
CA ILE A 341 -12.97 -13.84 -8.90
C ILE A 341 -14.46 -13.98 -8.57
N TYR A 342 -14.91 -13.32 -7.50
CA TYR A 342 -16.32 -13.37 -7.08
C TYR A 342 -17.25 -12.89 -8.20
N ASN A 343 -16.99 -11.74 -8.80
CA ASN A 343 -17.82 -11.18 -9.86
C ASN A 343 -17.90 -12.11 -11.08
N THR A 344 -16.80 -12.73 -11.46
CA THR A 344 -16.80 -13.69 -12.56
C THR A 344 -17.61 -14.94 -12.22
N LEU A 345 -17.39 -15.55 -11.05
CA LEU A 345 -18.10 -16.75 -10.61
C LEU A 345 -19.60 -16.49 -10.41
N SER A 346 -19.98 -15.31 -9.91
CA SER A 346 -21.39 -14.95 -9.66
C SER A 346 -22.23 -14.85 -10.93
N THR A 347 -21.61 -14.75 -12.12
CA THR A 347 -22.31 -14.84 -13.40
C THR A 347 -22.77 -16.26 -13.72
N TYR A 348 -22.23 -17.29 -13.06
CA TYR A 348 -22.51 -18.70 -13.30
C TYR A 348 -23.31 -19.36 -12.17
N THR A 349 -23.09 -18.97 -10.92
CA THR A 349 -23.78 -19.50 -9.74
C THR A 349 -24.02 -18.41 -8.70
N SER A 350 -25.17 -18.50 -8.03
CA SER A 350 -25.48 -17.63 -6.87
C SER A 350 -25.06 -18.23 -5.53
N ASN A 351 -24.56 -19.48 -5.52
CA ASN A 351 -24.26 -20.22 -4.30
C ASN A 351 -22.79 -20.00 -3.87
N ILE A 352 -22.40 -18.74 -3.67
CA ILE A 352 -21.04 -18.36 -3.26
C ILE A 352 -21.06 -17.81 -1.85
N SER A 353 -20.32 -18.44 -0.94
CA SER A 353 -20.01 -17.95 0.40
C SER A 353 -18.59 -17.41 0.42
N ILE A 354 -18.36 -16.32 1.15
CA ILE A 354 -17.03 -15.72 1.34
C ILE A 354 -16.78 -15.59 2.82
N TYR A 355 -15.62 -16.00 3.28
CA TYR A 355 -15.18 -15.82 4.65
C TYR A 355 -13.75 -15.30 4.72
N ASP A 356 -13.55 -14.25 5.51
CA ASP A 356 -12.23 -13.73 5.85
C ASP A 356 -12.18 -13.43 7.35
N PRO A 357 -11.21 -13.98 8.10
CA PRO A 357 -11.13 -13.81 9.55
C PRO A 357 -10.67 -12.42 9.99
N HIS A 358 -10.11 -11.62 9.09
CA HIS A 358 -9.53 -10.30 9.38
C HIS A 358 -10.39 -9.13 8.90
N VAL A 359 -11.25 -9.36 7.91
CA VAL A 359 -11.99 -8.30 7.23
C VAL A 359 -13.34 -8.03 7.90
N ALA A 360 -13.70 -6.77 8.06
CA ALA A 360 -15.00 -6.37 8.57
C ALA A 360 -16.08 -6.47 7.46
N PRO A 361 -17.14 -7.30 7.61
CA PRO A 361 -18.17 -7.46 6.59
C PRO A 361 -18.85 -6.17 6.16
N LYS A 362 -19.02 -5.22 7.08
CA LYS A 362 -19.61 -3.90 6.78
C LYS A 362 -18.77 -3.07 5.81
N GLU A 363 -17.46 -3.21 5.85
CA GLU A 363 -16.56 -2.51 4.93
C GLU A 363 -16.65 -3.08 3.53
N VAL A 364 -16.69 -4.42 3.39
CA VAL A 364 -16.88 -5.09 2.10
C VAL A 364 -18.22 -4.72 1.47
N GLN A 365 -19.28 -4.71 2.27
CA GLN A 365 -20.59 -4.30 1.79
C GLN A 365 -20.61 -2.84 1.32
N ARG A 366 -19.93 -1.94 2.05
CA ARG A 366 -19.87 -0.52 1.69
C ARG A 366 -19.04 -0.29 0.42
N GLU A 367 -17.91 -0.97 0.29
CA GLU A 367 -16.93 -0.74 -0.78
C GLU A 367 -17.31 -1.45 -2.09
N TYR A 368 -17.78 -2.69 -1.97
CA TYR A 368 -18.00 -3.56 -3.13
C TYR A 368 -19.45 -4.02 -3.32
N GLY A 369 -20.37 -3.72 -2.39
CA GLY A 369 -21.74 -4.22 -2.42
C GLY A 369 -21.84 -5.73 -2.20
N ILE A 370 -20.78 -6.38 -1.72
CA ILE A 370 -20.69 -7.83 -1.52
C ILE A 370 -20.89 -8.16 -0.05
N SER A 371 -21.69 -9.17 0.25
CA SER A 371 -21.85 -9.70 1.60
C SER A 371 -20.84 -10.83 1.85
N ILE A 372 -20.14 -10.78 2.98
CA ILE A 372 -19.28 -11.86 3.43
C ILE A 372 -19.74 -12.38 4.79
N ASP A 373 -19.41 -13.63 5.07
CA ASP A 373 -19.84 -14.32 6.30
C ASP A 373 -19.00 -13.86 7.51
N THR A 374 -19.66 -13.66 8.67
CA THR A 374 -19.01 -13.28 9.93
C THR A 374 -18.39 -14.47 10.65
N LYS A 375 -18.77 -15.69 10.26
CA LYS A 375 -18.25 -16.96 10.79
C LYS A 375 -17.96 -17.89 9.63
N LEU A 376 -17.03 -18.80 9.82
CA LEU A 376 -16.74 -19.82 8.83
C LEU A 376 -18.02 -20.58 8.45
N PRO A 377 -18.45 -20.53 7.18
CA PRO A 377 -19.64 -21.25 6.73
C PRO A 377 -19.45 -22.77 6.90
N THR A 378 -20.48 -23.41 7.41
CA THR A 378 -20.54 -24.86 7.55
C THR A 378 -21.36 -25.49 6.43
N GLY A 379 -20.99 -26.67 5.97
CA GLY A 379 -21.72 -27.41 4.95
C GLY A 379 -20.82 -28.12 3.95
N ASP A 380 -21.46 -28.72 2.97
CA ASP A 380 -20.77 -29.40 1.87
C ASP A 380 -20.60 -28.41 0.72
N PHE A 381 -19.36 -28.05 0.44
CA PHE A 381 -18.99 -27.24 -0.70
C PHE A 381 -18.42 -28.14 -1.80
N ASN A 382 -18.80 -27.85 -3.06
CA ASN A 382 -18.23 -28.52 -4.22
C ASN A 382 -16.82 -28.00 -4.51
N ILE A 383 -16.59 -26.71 -4.13
CA ILE A 383 -15.35 -26.01 -4.41
C ILE A 383 -14.98 -25.14 -3.22
N ILE A 384 -13.69 -25.15 -2.90
CA ILE A 384 -13.11 -24.26 -1.89
C ILE A 384 -11.90 -23.57 -2.52
N ILE A 385 -11.93 -22.24 -2.51
CA ILE A 385 -10.88 -21.37 -3.05
C ILE A 385 -10.12 -20.75 -1.88
N PHE A 386 -8.85 -21.05 -1.77
CA PHE A 386 -7.94 -20.34 -0.88
C PHE A 386 -7.34 -19.15 -1.63
N ALA A 387 -7.95 -17.97 -1.45
CA ALA A 387 -7.62 -16.76 -2.20
C ALA A 387 -6.57 -15.89 -1.50
N VAL A 388 -6.48 -15.95 -0.15
CA VAL A 388 -5.50 -15.19 0.65
C VAL A 388 -4.85 -16.11 1.69
N ALA A 389 -3.52 -16.04 1.81
CA ALA A 389 -2.74 -16.91 2.70
C ALA A 389 -2.71 -16.40 4.15
N HIS A 390 -3.86 -16.23 4.78
CA HIS A 390 -3.91 -15.92 6.23
C HIS A 390 -3.38 -17.11 7.04
N HIS A 391 -2.55 -16.84 8.05
CA HIS A 391 -2.04 -17.90 8.94
C HIS A 391 -3.18 -18.69 9.60
N SER A 392 -4.27 -18.01 9.97
CA SER A 392 -5.46 -18.63 10.55
C SER A 392 -6.22 -19.57 9.62
N LEU A 393 -5.96 -19.56 8.30
CA LEU A 393 -6.55 -20.46 7.32
C LEU A 393 -5.69 -21.70 7.03
N ALA A 394 -4.46 -21.77 7.54
CA ALA A 394 -3.53 -22.87 7.25
C ALA A 394 -4.05 -24.24 7.78
N GLU A 395 -4.65 -24.24 8.97
CA GLU A 395 -5.25 -25.47 9.54
C GLU A 395 -6.44 -25.94 8.71
N LEU A 396 -7.30 -25.00 8.27
CA LEU A 396 -8.44 -25.28 7.38
C LEU A 396 -7.98 -25.84 6.04
N PHE A 397 -6.87 -25.33 5.49
CA PHE A 397 -6.29 -25.88 4.27
C PHE A 397 -5.90 -27.36 4.48
N SER A 398 -5.22 -27.66 5.59
CA SER A 398 -4.81 -29.02 5.94
C SER A 398 -5.99 -29.97 6.15
N GLU A 399 -7.12 -29.48 6.67
CA GLU A 399 -8.36 -30.23 6.82
C GLU A 399 -9.06 -30.48 5.47
N TYR A 400 -9.28 -29.40 4.72
CA TYR A 400 -10.04 -29.46 3.46
C TYR A 400 -9.31 -30.21 2.35
N SER A 401 -7.97 -30.14 2.28
CA SER A 401 -7.18 -30.89 1.31
C SER A 401 -7.34 -32.42 1.40
N LYS A 402 -7.89 -32.94 2.51
CA LYS A 402 -8.20 -34.36 2.70
C LYS A 402 -9.59 -34.77 2.20
N LYS A 403 -10.46 -33.80 1.85
CA LYS A 403 -11.83 -34.07 1.36
C LYS A 403 -11.80 -34.57 -0.08
N LYS A 404 -12.37 -35.75 -0.32
CA LYS A 404 -12.36 -36.41 -1.64
C LYS A 404 -13.41 -35.89 -2.63
N ASN A 405 -14.46 -35.21 -2.13
CA ASN A 405 -15.63 -34.81 -2.93
C ASN A 405 -15.69 -33.30 -3.14
N CYS A 406 -14.55 -32.60 -3.07
CA CYS A 406 -14.43 -31.15 -3.19
C CYS A 406 -13.21 -30.80 -4.03
N ILE A 407 -13.34 -29.85 -4.95
CA ILE A 407 -12.20 -29.25 -5.65
C ILE A 407 -11.59 -28.20 -4.73
N ILE A 408 -10.32 -28.36 -4.42
CA ILE A 408 -9.54 -27.34 -3.68
C ILE A 408 -8.74 -26.54 -4.69
N PHE A 409 -9.03 -25.24 -4.75
CA PHE A 409 -8.33 -24.31 -5.62
C PHE A 409 -7.41 -23.41 -4.78
N ASP A 410 -6.14 -23.80 -4.72
CA ASP A 410 -5.12 -23.15 -3.89
C ASP A 410 -4.37 -22.08 -4.69
N LEU A 411 -4.88 -20.85 -4.67
CA LEU A 411 -4.24 -19.69 -5.33
C LEU A 411 -2.98 -19.19 -4.61
N VAL A 412 -2.84 -19.51 -3.33
CA VAL A 412 -1.81 -18.95 -2.45
C VAL A 412 -0.73 -19.94 -2.07
N LYS A 413 -0.87 -21.18 -2.54
CA LYS A 413 0.11 -22.28 -2.39
C LYS A 413 0.46 -22.59 -0.93
N PHE A 414 -0.59 -22.82 -0.10
CA PHE A 414 -0.40 -23.29 1.26
C PHE A 414 0.46 -24.53 1.38
N ASN A 415 0.42 -25.42 0.39
CA ASN A 415 1.23 -26.65 0.36
C ASN A 415 2.75 -26.42 0.42
N LYS A 416 3.25 -25.19 0.19
CA LYS A 416 4.69 -24.90 0.11
C LYS A 416 5.22 -24.05 1.28
N LYS A 417 4.37 -23.66 2.24
CA LYS A 417 4.77 -22.81 3.38
C LYS A 417 5.06 -23.58 4.67
N THR A 418 5.18 -24.89 4.62
CA THR A 418 5.47 -25.76 5.77
C THR A 418 6.90 -26.29 5.80
N GLU A 419 7.87 -25.61 5.16
CA GLU A 419 9.29 -25.86 5.38
C GLU A 419 10.02 -24.61 5.87
#